data_9137607839062740f9acea9fb265579b
#
_entry.id   9137607839062740f9acea9fb265579b
#
_cell.length_a   1.000
_cell.length_b   1.000
_cell.length_c   1.000
_cell.angle_alpha   90.00
_cell.angle_beta   90.00
_cell.angle_gamma   90.00
#
_symmetry.space_group_name_H-M   'P 1'
#
loop_
_entity.id
_entity.type
_entity.pdbx_description
1 polymer ?
#
loop_
_entity_poly.entity_id
_entity_poly.type
_entity_poly.pdbx_seq_one_letter_code
_entity_poly.pdbx_strand_id
1 'polypeptide(L)'
;MIGKKFVTLTLATSLILTACGQSKESLESFYNKVEKANKEEKVIVNLNEKMTKAEKDKVKKIEALNKAKNDDFKTKAQELTDGIKDREEIVKDETSAMKKSKDIYETSKKDYKNIEDEEQLKEAKELKNALDEKYKLHNEVMDAYKEVLKTEKDLFSYLSKDNATQKGANDRSSKLTEINKKTEKVVTDYQNTLRKVQQEKKDVSAILDK
;
A
#
# COMPACT_ATOMS: atom_id res chain seq x y z
N MET A 1 31.65 -0.82 -75.63
CA MET A 1 31.74 -1.92 -74.63
C MET A 1 31.27 -1.36 -73.30
N ILE A 2 30.16 -1.88 -72.84
CA ILE A 2 29.37 -1.33 -71.73
C ILE A 2 29.78 -2.05 -70.44
N GLY A 3 30.40 -1.33 -69.50
CA GLY A 3 30.74 -1.88 -68.19
C GLY A 3 29.56 -1.80 -67.26
N LYS A 4 29.02 -2.98 -66.85
CA LYS A 4 27.96 -3.11 -65.85
C LYS A 4 28.51 -2.81 -64.46
N LYS A 5 28.05 -1.71 -63.83
CA LYS A 5 28.25 -1.44 -62.39
C LYS A 5 27.23 -2.28 -61.59
N PHE A 6 27.71 -3.26 -60.87
CA PHE A 6 26.93 -3.94 -59.82
C PHE A 6 26.88 -3.03 -58.58
N VAL A 7 25.72 -2.54 -58.28
CA VAL A 7 25.44 -1.91 -56.99
C VAL A 7 25.05 -3.04 -56.03
N THR A 8 25.96 -3.36 -55.13
CA THR A 8 25.69 -4.25 -54.01
C THR A 8 24.86 -3.49 -52.98
N LEU A 9 23.56 -3.82 -52.92
CA LEU A 9 22.66 -3.40 -51.88
C LEU A 9 22.95 -4.26 -50.65
N THR A 10 23.76 -3.73 -49.72
CA THR A 10 23.98 -4.39 -48.42
C THR A 10 22.76 -4.11 -47.54
N LEU A 11 21.98 -5.16 -47.30
CA LEU A 11 20.86 -5.11 -46.38
C LEU A 11 21.34 -4.77 -44.95
N ALA A 12 20.88 -3.67 -44.45
CA ALA A 12 20.93 -3.33 -43.03
C ALA A 12 19.79 -4.07 -42.30
N THR A 13 19.93 -5.38 -42.07
CA THR A 13 18.93 -6.20 -41.35
C THR A 13 19.37 -6.64 -39.95
N SER A 14 20.44 -6.04 -39.41
CA SER A 14 21.03 -6.44 -38.12
C SER A 14 20.66 -5.54 -36.92
N LEU A 15 19.84 -4.49 -37.11
CA LEU A 15 19.50 -3.58 -36.02
C LEU A 15 18.21 -3.92 -35.26
N ILE A 16 17.34 -4.76 -35.83
CA ILE A 16 16.05 -5.08 -35.20
C ILE A 16 16.20 -6.14 -34.10
N LEU A 17 17.13 -7.07 -34.22
CA LEU A 17 17.35 -8.13 -33.24
C LEU A 17 18.03 -7.66 -31.95
N THR A 18 18.82 -6.60 -32.01
CA THR A 18 19.46 -6.01 -30.82
C THR A 18 18.48 -5.16 -30.00
N ALA A 19 17.53 -4.49 -30.64
CA ALA A 19 16.52 -3.67 -29.94
C ALA A 19 15.55 -4.55 -29.13
N CYS A 20 15.10 -5.68 -29.67
CA CYS A 20 14.22 -6.62 -28.94
C CYS A 20 14.91 -7.25 -27.71
N GLY A 21 16.19 -7.60 -27.81
CA GLY A 21 16.97 -8.12 -26.69
C GLY A 21 17.12 -7.11 -25.57
N GLN A 22 17.46 -5.88 -25.90
CA GLN A 22 17.65 -4.79 -24.93
C GLN A 22 16.33 -4.39 -24.24
N SER A 23 15.22 -4.39 -24.96
CA SER A 23 13.89 -4.13 -24.42
C SER A 23 13.48 -5.20 -23.39
N LYS A 24 13.69 -6.50 -23.72
CA LYS A 24 13.41 -7.62 -22.79
C LYS A 24 14.28 -7.52 -21.53
N GLU A 25 15.56 -7.22 -21.64
CA GLU A 25 16.45 -7.03 -20.50
C GLU A 25 15.98 -5.84 -19.61
N SER A 26 15.50 -4.77 -20.22
CA SER A 26 14.97 -3.61 -19.51
C SER A 26 13.67 -3.95 -18.76
N LEU A 27 12.76 -4.72 -19.38
CA LEU A 27 11.54 -5.22 -18.75
C LEU A 27 11.86 -6.14 -17.58
N GLU A 28 12.80 -7.07 -17.75
CA GLU A 28 13.24 -7.98 -16.70
C GLU A 28 13.86 -7.21 -15.52
N SER A 29 14.72 -6.23 -15.80
CA SER A 29 15.32 -5.37 -14.77
C SER A 29 14.26 -4.56 -14.02
N PHE A 30 13.29 -3.97 -14.73
CA PHE A 30 12.14 -3.30 -14.14
C PHE A 30 11.37 -4.24 -13.20
N TYR A 31 10.98 -5.43 -13.69
CA TYR A 31 10.20 -6.41 -12.93
C TYR A 31 10.96 -6.94 -11.72
N ASN A 32 12.26 -7.24 -11.84
CA ASN A 32 13.10 -7.70 -10.75
C ASN A 32 13.19 -6.67 -9.60
N LYS A 33 13.21 -5.38 -9.92
CA LYS A 33 13.17 -4.31 -8.91
C LYS A 33 11.79 -4.21 -8.24
N VAL A 34 10.71 -4.41 -8.98
CA VAL A 34 9.36 -4.52 -8.42
C VAL A 34 9.28 -5.70 -7.44
N GLU A 35 9.82 -6.86 -7.81
CA GLU A 35 9.88 -8.02 -6.91
C GLU A 35 10.75 -7.76 -5.67
N LYS A 36 11.84 -7.03 -5.83
CA LYS A 36 12.68 -6.61 -4.68
C LYS A 36 11.91 -5.67 -3.75
N ALA A 37 11.16 -4.72 -4.30
CA ALA A 37 10.28 -3.85 -3.51
C ALA A 37 9.24 -4.66 -2.71
N ASN A 38 8.58 -5.64 -3.33
CA ASN A 38 7.62 -6.51 -2.66
C ASN A 38 8.22 -7.32 -1.51
N LYS A 39 9.53 -7.62 -1.53
CA LYS A 39 10.18 -8.34 -0.42
C LYS A 39 10.20 -7.51 0.86
N GLU A 40 10.33 -6.19 0.75
CA GLU A 40 10.27 -5.28 1.92
C GLU A 40 8.88 -5.27 2.57
N GLU A 41 7.84 -5.59 1.80
CA GLU A 41 6.45 -5.61 2.29
C GLU A 41 6.08 -6.89 3.07
N LYS A 42 6.93 -7.92 3.06
CA LYS A 42 6.63 -9.18 3.76
C LYS A 42 6.41 -9.00 5.26
N VAL A 43 7.08 -8.03 5.87
CA VAL A 43 6.89 -7.70 7.29
C VAL A 43 5.47 -7.20 7.59
N ILE A 44 4.75 -6.63 6.59
CA ILE A 44 3.39 -6.11 6.73
C ILE A 44 2.41 -7.23 7.09
N VAL A 45 2.65 -8.45 6.63
CA VAL A 45 1.81 -9.61 7.01
C VAL A 45 1.78 -9.79 8.53
N ASN A 46 2.95 -9.78 9.18
CA ASN A 46 3.05 -9.90 10.63
C ASN A 46 2.47 -8.67 11.36
N LEU A 47 2.63 -7.47 10.77
CA LEU A 47 2.04 -6.24 11.33
C LEU A 47 0.51 -6.29 11.28
N ASN A 48 -0.07 -6.80 10.19
CA ASN A 48 -1.52 -7.00 10.06
C ASN A 48 -2.05 -8.03 11.08
N GLU A 49 -1.32 -9.08 11.38
CA GLU A 49 -1.69 -10.03 12.46
C GLU A 49 -1.67 -9.35 13.82
N LYS A 50 -0.63 -8.55 14.12
CA LYS A 50 -0.55 -7.76 15.37
C LYS A 50 -1.71 -6.76 15.46
N MET A 51 -2.01 -6.05 14.36
CA MET A 51 -3.13 -5.11 14.31
C MET A 51 -4.46 -5.81 14.56
N THR A 52 -4.69 -6.96 13.90
CA THR A 52 -5.90 -7.77 14.10
C THR A 52 -6.07 -8.19 15.56
N LYS A 53 -4.98 -8.57 16.23
CA LYS A 53 -4.99 -8.90 17.65
C LYS A 53 -5.33 -7.69 18.52
N ALA A 54 -4.67 -6.55 18.26
CA ALA A 54 -4.90 -5.32 19.01
C ALA A 54 -6.35 -4.82 18.86
N GLU A 55 -6.93 -4.93 17.65
CA GLU A 55 -8.34 -4.60 17.42
C GLU A 55 -9.30 -5.54 18.16
N LYS A 56 -9.03 -6.86 18.19
CA LYS A 56 -9.81 -7.81 18.99
C LYS A 56 -9.73 -7.51 20.48
N ASP A 57 -8.56 -7.15 21.00
CA ASP A 57 -8.39 -6.78 22.40
C ASP A 57 -9.10 -5.46 22.72
N LYS A 58 -9.10 -4.49 21.81
CA LYS A 58 -9.93 -3.28 21.92
C LYS A 58 -11.42 -3.60 22.08
N VAL A 59 -11.95 -4.51 21.25
CA VAL A 59 -13.37 -4.91 21.33
C VAL A 59 -13.69 -5.46 22.70
N LYS A 60 -12.87 -6.36 23.25
CA LYS A 60 -13.06 -6.89 24.61
C LYS A 60 -13.02 -5.80 25.69
N LYS A 61 -12.10 -4.84 25.57
CA LYS A 61 -12.01 -3.70 26.49
C LYS A 61 -13.24 -2.79 26.40
N ILE A 62 -13.80 -2.58 25.20
CA ILE A 62 -15.06 -1.85 25.01
C ILE A 62 -16.22 -2.59 25.67
N GLU A 63 -16.30 -3.92 25.54
CA GLU A 63 -17.32 -4.72 26.24
C GLU A 63 -17.19 -4.61 27.76
N ALA A 64 -15.97 -4.61 28.28
CA ALA A 64 -15.70 -4.39 29.71
C ALA A 64 -16.11 -2.98 30.15
N LEU A 65 -15.77 -1.94 29.36
CA LEU A 65 -16.19 -0.56 29.61
C LEU A 65 -17.71 -0.43 29.71
N ASN A 66 -18.44 -1.07 28.79
CA ASN A 66 -19.92 -1.01 28.76
C ASN A 66 -20.57 -1.67 29.98
N LYS A 67 -19.89 -2.55 30.71
CA LYS A 67 -20.35 -3.19 31.93
C LYS A 67 -19.89 -2.48 33.21
N ALA A 68 -18.87 -1.64 33.10
CA ALA A 68 -18.25 -0.94 34.22
C ALA A 68 -19.12 0.20 34.76
N LYS A 69 -18.94 0.56 36.02
CA LYS A 69 -19.65 1.65 36.70
C LYS A 69 -18.65 2.49 37.52
N ASN A 70 -18.99 3.75 37.73
CA ASN A 70 -18.22 4.68 38.58
C ASN A 70 -16.74 4.73 38.20
N ASP A 71 -15.85 4.54 39.17
CA ASP A 71 -14.38 4.66 38.95
C ASP A 71 -13.84 3.53 38.08
N ASP A 72 -14.46 2.32 38.08
CA ASP A 72 -14.10 1.25 37.18
C ASP A 72 -14.33 1.65 35.69
N PHE A 73 -15.40 2.39 35.40
CA PHE A 73 -15.66 2.93 34.07
C PHE A 73 -14.51 3.84 33.57
N LYS A 74 -14.02 4.74 34.43
CA LYS A 74 -12.91 5.62 34.09
C LYS A 74 -11.60 4.84 33.87
N THR A 75 -11.36 3.84 34.72
CA THR A 75 -10.20 2.94 34.59
C THR A 75 -10.24 2.20 33.26
N LYS A 76 -11.40 1.63 32.86
CA LYS A 76 -11.55 0.95 31.57
C LYS A 76 -11.41 1.88 30.38
N ALA A 77 -11.87 3.12 30.49
CA ALA A 77 -11.66 4.14 29.47
C ALA A 77 -10.16 4.49 29.32
N GLN A 78 -9.42 4.58 30.42
CA GLN A 78 -7.97 4.77 30.38
C GLN A 78 -7.24 3.58 29.76
N GLU A 79 -7.60 2.33 30.11
CA GLU A 79 -7.02 1.13 29.48
C GLU A 79 -7.21 1.10 27.96
N LEU A 80 -8.34 1.63 27.44
CA LEU A 80 -8.56 1.80 26.01
C LEU A 80 -7.65 2.88 25.40
N THR A 81 -7.47 3.98 26.09
CA THR A 81 -6.55 5.07 25.69
C THR A 81 -5.11 4.54 25.59
N ASP A 82 -4.66 3.79 26.59
CA ASP A 82 -3.29 3.24 26.63
C ASP A 82 -3.04 2.23 25.49
N GLY A 83 -4.03 1.44 25.15
CA GLY A 83 -3.94 0.47 24.05
C GLY A 83 -3.85 1.09 22.64
N ILE A 84 -4.05 2.41 22.51
CA ILE A 84 -3.88 3.11 21.22
C ILE A 84 -2.40 3.16 20.82
N LYS A 85 -1.50 3.31 21.78
CA LYS A 85 -0.05 3.44 21.53
C LYS A 85 0.50 2.26 20.74
N ASP A 86 0.10 1.04 21.09
CA ASP A 86 0.56 -0.16 20.39
C ASP A 86 0.13 -0.15 18.90
N ARG A 87 -1.07 0.34 18.61
CA ARG A 87 -1.58 0.47 17.24
C ARG A 87 -0.92 1.62 16.46
N GLU A 88 -0.61 2.73 17.14
CA GLU A 88 0.20 3.82 16.55
C GLU A 88 1.58 3.32 16.13
N GLU A 89 2.20 2.45 16.92
CA GLU A 89 3.50 1.85 16.60
C GLU A 89 3.41 0.92 15.39
N ILE A 90 2.40 0.07 15.32
CA ILE A 90 2.16 -0.81 14.17
C ILE A 90 1.98 0.02 12.88
N VAL A 91 1.18 1.08 12.91
CA VAL A 91 0.97 1.98 11.76
C VAL A 91 2.28 2.64 11.32
N LYS A 92 3.12 3.06 12.26
CA LYS A 92 4.44 3.64 11.99
C LYS A 92 5.35 2.63 11.30
N ASP A 93 5.39 1.40 11.79
CA ASP A 93 6.24 0.33 11.25
C ASP A 93 5.78 -0.05 9.83
N GLU A 94 4.48 -0.17 9.59
CA GLU A 94 3.92 -0.44 8.27
C GLU A 94 4.21 0.70 7.28
N THR A 95 4.03 1.95 7.70
CA THR A 95 4.40 3.12 6.90
C THR A 95 5.88 3.09 6.51
N SER A 96 6.75 2.71 7.45
CA SER A 96 8.20 2.61 7.21
C SER A 96 8.56 1.49 6.23
N ALA A 97 7.91 0.33 6.34
CA ALA A 97 8.12 -0.80 5.43
C ALA A 97 7.68 -0.44 4.00
N MET A 98 6.49 0.15 3.86
CA MET A 98 5.98 0.57 2.56
C MET A 98 6.81 1.69 1.93
N LYS A 99 7.36 2.60 2.74
CA LYS A 99 8.30 3.62 2.24
C LYS A 99 9.55 2.98 1.66
N LYS A 100 10.17 2.00 2.34
CA LYS A 100 11.33 1.28 1.81
C LYS A 100 11.00 0.56 0.50
N SER A 101 9.85 -0.09 0.43
CA SER A 101 9.36 -0.71 -0.79
C SER A 101 9.24 0.30 -1.92
N LYS A 102 8.61 1.45 -1.68
CA LYS A 102 8.46 2.54 -2.65
C LYS A 102 9.81 3.06 -3.12
N ASP A 103 10.76 3.29 -2.22
CA ASP A 103 12.09 3.81 -2.56
C ASP A 103 12.82 2.85 -3.52
N ILE A 104 12.68 1.53 -3.34
CA ILE A 104 13.22 0.53 -4.28
C ILE A 104 12.47 0.57 -5.62
N TYR A 105 11.14 0.58 -5.58
CA TYR A 105 10.31 0.68 -6.78
C TYR A 105 10.65 1.92 -7.63
N GLU A 106 10.88 3.08 -7.02
CA GLU A 106 11.26 4.29 -7.75
C GLU A 106 12.54 4.10 -8.58
N THR A 107 13.45 3.22 -8.14
CA THR A 107 14.65 2.91 -8.93
C THR A 107 14.34 2.13 -10.21
N SER A 108 13.22 1.41 -10.27
CA SER A 108 12.80 0.64 -11.45
C SER A 108 12.35 1.53 -12.61
N LYS A 109 11.94 2.77 -12.32
CA LYS A 109 11.45 3.72 -13.34
C LYS A 109 12.51 4.10 -14.37
N LYS A 110 13.79 3.89 -14.06
CA LYS A 110 14.88 4.08 -15.05
C LYS A 110 14.83 2.98 -16.12
N ASP A 111 14.66 1.73 -15.70
CA ASP A 111 14.61 0.61 -16.63
C ASP A 111 13.33 0.65 -17.47
N TYR A 112 12.19 1.01 -16.85
CA TYR A 112 10.93 1.24 -17.56
C TYR A 112 11.08 2.16 -18.77
N LYS A 113 11.88 3.22 -18.68
CA LYS A 113 12.08 4.19 -19.77
C LYS A 113 12.84 3.61 -20.98
N ASN A 114 13.51 2.47 -20.80
CA ASN A 114 14.31 1.83 -21.83
C ASN A 114 13.58 0.64 -22.48
N ILE A 115 12.30 0.42 -22.15
CA ILE A 115 11.47 -0.59 -22.79
C ILE A 115 10.93 0.02 -24.08
N GLU A 116 11.36 -0.52 -25.22
CA GLU A 116 11.04 0.00 -26.55
C GLU A 116 10.02 -0.84 -27.32
N ASP A 117 9.91 -2.13 -26.97
CA ASP A 117 8.91 -3.03 -27.57
C ASP A 117 7.49 -2.64 -27.12
N GLU A 118 6.56 -2.53 -28.06
CA GLU A 118 5.22 -1.99 -27.82
C GLU A 118 4.40 -2.88 -26.88
N GLU A 119 4.46 -4.22 -27.01
CA GLU A 119 3.72 -5.17 -26.16
C GLU A 119 4.30 -5.12 -24.73
N GLN A 120 5.62 -5.17 -24.59
CA GLN A 120 6.31 -5.11 -23.31
C GLN A 120 6.07 -3.78 -22.60
N LEU A 121 6.14 -2.66 -23.34
CA LEU A 121 5.90 -1.32 -22.79
C LEU A 121 4.47 -1.15 -22.31
N LYS A 122 3.49 -1.70 -23.03
CA LYS A 122 2.08 -1.65 -22.63
C LYS A 122 1.88 -2.32 -21.27
N GLU A 123 2.31 -3.55 -21.11
CA GLU A 123 2.13 -4.29 -19.86
C GLU A 123 2.96 -3.69 -18.70
N ALA A 124 4.19 -3.27 -18.98
CA ALA A 124 5.00 -2.54 -17.99
C ALA A 124 4.33 -1.24 -17.53
N LYS A 125 3.64 -0.52 -18.43
CA LYS A 125 2.90 0.70 -18.12
C LYS A 125 1.69 0.42 -17.24
N GLU A 126 0.96 -0.65 -17.49
CA GLU A 126 -0.20 -1.03 -16.68
C GLU A 126 0.24 -1.42 -15.27
N LEU A 127 1.29 -2.23 -15.13
CA LEU A 127 1.90 -2.57 -13.85
C LEU A 127 2.41 -1.32 -13.11
N LYS A 128 3.13 -0.44 -13.80
CA LYS A 128 3.64 0.82 -13.23
C LYS A 128 2.49 1.67 -12.68
N ASN A 129 1.42 1.85 -13.44
CA ASN A 129 0.28 2.66 -13.01
C ASN A 129 -0.42 2.05 -11.79
N ALA A 130 -0.59 0.71 -11.76
CA ALA A 130 -1.15 0.00 -10.62
C ALA A 130 -0.27 0.15 -9.36
N LEU A 131 1.06 0.11 -9.52
CA LEU A 131 2.00 0.32 -8.41
C LEU A 131 2.01 1.76 -7.90
N ASP A 132 1.99 2.75 -8.79
CA ASP A 132 1.90 4.16 -8.40
C ASP A 132 0.63 4.42 -7.57
N GLU A 133 -0.53 3.87 -7.99
CA GLU A 133 -1.79 3.98 -7.26
C GLU A 133 -1.76 3.20 -5.94
N LYS A 134 -1.13 2.01 -5.89
CA LYS A 134 -0.93 1.24 -4.66
C LYS A 134 -0.22 2.06 -3.59
N TYR A 135 0.90 2.69 -3.92
CA TYR A 135 1.66 3.48 -2.95
C TYR A 135 0.92 4.74 -2.51
N LYS A 136 0.16 5.36 -3.41
CA LYS A 136 -0.69 6.50 -3.09
C LYS A 136 -1.79 6.10 -2.10
N LEU A 137 -2.59 5.09 -2.44
CA LEU A 137 -3.71 4.63 -1.61
C LEU A 137 -3.24 4.05 -0.27
N HIS A 138 -2.08 3.38 -0.22
CA HIS A 138 -1.53 2.95 1.06
C HIS A 138 -1.27 4.13 2.01
N ASN A 139 -0.69 5.23 1.52
CA ASN A 139 -0.49 6.42 2.33
C ASN A 139 -1.84 6.98 2.82
N GLU A 140 -2.86 7.04 1.96
CA GLU A 140 -4.20 7.48 2.34
C GLU A 140 -4.83 6.58 3.41
N VAL A 141 -4.66 5.24 3.32
CA VAL A 141 -5.09 4.28 4.36
C VAL A 141 -4.39 4.55 5.68
N MET A 142 -3.06 4.72 5.66
CA MET A 142 -2.30 4.99 6.88
C MET A 142 -2.69 6.32 7.54
N ASP A 143 -2.93 7.35 6.76
CA ASP A 143 -3.35 8.66 7.28
C ASP A 143 -4.80 8.61 7.82
N ALA A 144 -5.70 7.92 7.13
CA ALA A 144 -7.07 7.68 7.62
C ALA A 144 -7.05 6.89 8.95
N TYR A 145 -6.18 5.88 9.05
CA TYR A 145 -6.07 5.08 10.27
C TYR A 145 -5.48 5.88 11.44
N LYS A 146 -4.49 6.75 11.20
CA LYS A 146 -3.99 7.70 12.22
C LYS A 146 -5.11 8.62 12.73
N GLU A 147 -6.01 9.06 11.85
CA GLU A 147 -7.15 9.89 12.24
C GLU A 147 -8.17 9.11 13.08
N VAL A 148 -8.40 7.83 12.75
CA VAL A 148 -9.20 6.91 13.62
C VAL A 148 -8.57 6.83 14.99
N LEU A 149 -7.27 6.53 15.11
CA LEU A 149 -6.58 6.41 16.40
C LEU A 149 -6.63 7.71 17.22
N LYS A 150 -6.43 8.84 16.56
CA LYS A 150 -6.56 10.17 17.21
C LYS A 150 -7.96 10.43 17.75
N THR A 151 -8.99 10.02 16.98
CA THR A 151 -10.38 10.25 17.37
C THR A 151 -10.82 9.27 18.47
N GLU A 152 -10.34 8.03 18.44
CA GLU A 152 -10.51 7.07 19.54
C GLU A 152 -9.86 7.59 20.83
N LYS A 153 -8.65 8.13 20.72
CA LYS A 153 -7.94 8.72 21.86
C LYS A 153 -8.71 9.89 22.46
N ASP A 154 -9.27 10.78 21.63
CA ASP A 154 -10.12 11.87 22.11
C ASP A 154 -11.37 11.34 22.83
N LEU A 155 -12.04 10.32 22.26
CA LEU A 155 -13.23 9.71 22.89
C LEU A 155 -12.87 9.06 24.23
N PHE A 156 -11.92 8.15 24.26
CA PHE A 156 -11.61 7.38 25.46
C PHE A 156 -10.99 8.24 26.56
N SER A 157 -10.10 9.17 26.21
CA SER A 157 -9.57 10.16 27.16
C SER A 157 -10.65 11.11 27.69
N TYR A 158 -11.71 11.39 26.92
CA TYR A 158 -12.84 12.16 27.41
C TYR A 158 -13.67 11.34 28.41
N LEU A 159 -13.93 10.07 28.11
CA LEU A 159 -14.71 9.18 28.98
C LEU A 159 -14.03 8.91 30.33
N SER A 160 -12.73 9.03 30.44
CA SER A 160 -11.99 8.89 31.72
C SER A 160 -12.07 10.11 32.64
N LYS A 161 -12.65 11.26 32.19
CA LYS A 161 -12.74 12.49 32.99
C LYS A 161 -13.93 12.52 33.91
N ASP A 162 -13.79 13.20 35.07
CA ASP A 162 -14.86 13.40 36.03
C ASP A 162 -16.04 14.19 35.48
N ASN A 163 -15.77 15.11 34.56
CA ASN A 163 -16.76 16.02 33.97
C ASN A 163 -17.29 15.49 32.60
N ALA A 164 -17.08 14.22 32.29
CA ALA A 164 -17.64 13.61 31.06
C ALA A 164 -19.16 13.61 31.09
N THR A 165 -19.79 14.06 30.01
CA THR A 165 -21.24 14.10 29.86
C THR A 165 -21.67 13.15 28.75
N GLN A 166 -22.91 12.66 28.84
CA GLN A 166 -23.48 11.80 27.79
C GLN A 166 -23.48 12.49 26.43
N LYS A 167 -23.81 13.78 26.38
CA LYS A 167 -23.78 14.56 25.14
C LYS A 167 -22.38 14.58 24.54
N GLY A 168 -21.37 14.93 25.35
CA GLY A 168 -19.98 15.00 24.87
C GLY A 168 -19.43 13.64 24.41
N ALA A 169 -19.86 12.53 25.02
CA ALA A 169 -19.55 11.16 24.59
C ALA A 169 -20.21 10.84 23.25
N ASN A 170 -21.49 11.17 23.10
CA ASN A 170 -22.25 10.94 21.86
C ASN A 170 -21.66 11.71 20.67
N ASP A 171 -21.30 12.98 20.86
CA ASP A 171 -20.70 13.83 19.82
C ASP A 171 -19.37 13.21 19.30
N ARG A 172 -18.51 12.71 20.20
CA ARG A 172 -17.23 12.07 19.85
C ARG A 172 -17.42 10.71 19.19
N SER A 173 -18.38 9.93 19.69
CA SER A 173 -18.74 8.62 19.10
C SER A 173 -19.28 8.78 17.68
N SER A 174 -20.12 9.80 17.45
CA SER A 174 -20.63 10.13 16.12
C SER A 174 -19.51 10.51 15.15
N LYS A 175 -18.55 11.32 15.60
CA LYS A 175 -17.36 11.68 14.83
C LYS A 175 -16.52 10.45 14.48
N LEU A 176 -16.28 9.57 15.45
CA LEU A 176 -15.54 8.31 15.21
C LEU A 176 -16.25 7.44 14.18
N THR A 177 -17.57 7.34 14.23
CA THR A 177 -18.38 6.60 13.26
C THR A 177 -18.22 7.17 11.84
N GLU A 178 -18.22 8.49 11.70
CA GLU A 178 -18.03 9.14 10.40
C GLU A 178 -16.63 8.87 9.83
N ILE A 179 -15.60 8.97 10.66
CA ILE A 179 -14.21 8.71 10.25
C ILE A 179 -14.03 7.24 9.87
N ASN A 180 -14.59 6.30 10.62
CA ASN A 180 -14.53 4.88 10.28
C ASN A 180 -15.15 4.58 8.91
N LYS A 181 -16.31 5.19 8.57
CA LYS A 181 -16.92 5.04 7.24
C LYS A 181 -16.03 5.56 6.12
N LYS A 182 -15.35 6.70 6.33
CA LYS A 182 -14.39 7.24 5.35
C LYS A 182 -13.20 6.31 5.17
N THR A 183 -12.67 5.78 6.27
CA THR A 183 -11.53 4.85 6.28
C THR A 183 -11.88 3.56 5.55
N GLU A 184 -13.06 2.99 5.77
CA GLU A 184 -13.54 1.77 5.11
C GLU A 184 -13.53 1.90 3.58
N LYS A 185 -13.92 3.06 3.06
CA LYS A 185 -13.88 3.34 1.61
C LYS A 185 -12.45 3.29 1.08
N VAL A 186 -11.53 4.01 1.72
CA VAL A 186 -10.11 4.06 1.27
C VAL A 186 -9.47 2.68 1.34
N VAL A 187 -9.75 1.90 2.39
CA VAL A 187 -9.30 0.51 2.52
C VAL A 187 -9.82 -0.36 1.39
N THR A 188 -11.09 -0.21 1.01
CA THR A 188 -11.68 -0.96 -0.11
C THR A 188 -11.00 -0.61 -1.43
N ASP A 189 -10.74 0.67 -1.70
CA ASP A 189 -10.06 1.13 -2.90
C ASP A 189 -8.62 0.58 -2.96
N TYR A 190 -7.91 0.59 -1.83
CA TYR A 190 -6.57 -0.02 -1.71
C TYR A 190 -6.58 -1.52 -1.99
N GLN A 191 -7.53 -2.27 -1.42
CA GLN A 191 -7.66 -3.71 -1.66
C GLN A 191 -7.93 -4.04 -3.13
N ASN A 192 -8.74 -3.23 -3.82
CA ASN A 192 -8.99 -3.36 -5.25
C ASN A 192 -7.70 -3.15 -6.04
N THR A 193 -6.92 -2.15 -5.66
CA THR A 193 -5.64 -1.84 -6.31
C THR A 193 -4.61 -2.95 -6.08
N LEU A 194 -4.56 -3.58 -4.88
CA LEU A 194 -3.70 -4.74 -4.65
C LEU A 194 -4.01 -5.91 -5.59
N ARG A 195 -5.32 -6.19 -5.83
CA ARG A 195 -5.72 -7.23 -6.81
C ARG A 195 -5.27 -6.87 -8.22
N LYS A 196 -5.39 -5.59 -8.61
CA LYS A 196 -4.90 -5.12 -9.90
C LYS A 196 -3.39 -5.30 -10.02
N VAL A 197 -2.60 -4.89 -9.04
CA VAL A 197 -1.13 -5.10 -9.04
C VAL A 197 -0.78 -6.57 -9.22
N GLN A 198 -1.50 -7.48 -8.57
CA GLN A 198 -1.26 -8.92 -8.72
C GLN A 198 -1.56 -9.42 -10.13
N GLN A 199 -2.62 -8.90 -10.78
CA GLN A 199 -2.94 -9.25 -12.16
C GLN A 199 -1.86 -8.73 -13.10
N GLU A 200 -1.53 -7.45 -13.05
CA GLU A 200 -0.52 -6.83 -13.91
C GLU A 200 0.87 -7.47 -13.77
N LYS A 201 1.22 -7.94 -12.57
CA LYS A 201 2.46 -8.71 -12.35
C LYS A 201 2.45 -10.03 -13.09
N LYS A 202 1.31 -10.74 -13.14
CA LYS A 202 1.18 -11.98 -13.90
C LYS A 202 1.32 -11.74 -15.41
N ASP A 203 0.74 -10.63 -15.88
CA ASP A 203 0.75 -10.31 -17.32
C ASP A 203 2.18 -9.96 -17.77
N VAL A 204 2.93 -9.18 -16.99
CA VAL A 204 4.36 -8.92 -17.25
C VAL A 204 5.19 -10.22 -17.16
N SER A 205 4.95 -11.08 -16.16
CA SER A 205 5.66 -12.36 -16.04
C SER A 205 5.42 -13.26 -17.25
N ALA A 206 4.19 -13.32 -17.75
CA ALA A 206 3.84 -14.11 -18.93
C ALA A 206 4.56 -13.65 -20.22
N ILE A 207 4.89 -12.35 -20.32
CA ILE A 207 5.73 -11.83 -21.43
C ILE A 207 7.19 -12.23 -21.26
N LEU A 208 7.71 -12.17 -20.03
CA LEU A 208 9.10 -12.54 -19.75
C LEU A 208 9.38 -14.03 -20.01
N ASP A 209 8.37 -14.90 -19.85
CA ASP A 209 8.46 -16.34 -20.04
C ASP A 209 8.37 -16.77 -21.53
N LYS A 210 8.03 -15.85 -22.47
CA LYS A 210 8.07 -16.06 -23.92
C LYS A 210 9.51 -15.94 -24.47
#